data_a6f872ad64428d62f13f3d86386b1b5a
#
_entry.id   a6f872ad64428d62f13f3d86386b1b5a
#
_cell.length_a   1.000
_cell.length_b   1.000
_cell.length_c   1.000
_cell.angle_alpha   90.00
_cell.angle_beta   90.00
_cell.angle_gamma   90.00
#
_symmetry.space_group_name_H-M   'P 1'
#
loop_
_entity.id
_entity.type
_entity.pdbx_description
1 polymer ?
#
loop_
_entity_poly.entity_id
_entity_poly.type
_entity_poly.pdbx_seq_one_letter_code
_entity_poly.pdbx_strand_id
1 'polypeptide(L)'
;MKAKHFLLASALLLWTGVLEAQTYQVPVSEKMQEGEFEPTWESLQNYKVPEWFRNAKFGIWAHWGPQCVEGSGDWMARSLYLEGSREYKHHVEHYGHPSEVGFKDILPLFKAEKWDPDKLVSFYKKIGAQYFFALGNHHDNYDLWDSQYQEWNSVNIGPKKDILAGWAEAAKKNGLPFGISFHADHAWSWYEPAQRYDRHGEKAGVPYDGCLTKEDGKGKWWEGYDPQKLYAQNHPLSA
;
A
#
# COMPACT_ATOMS: atom_id res chain seq x y z
N MET A 1 76.65 4.04 -20.82
CA MET A 1 75.40 4.46 -20.14
C MET A 1 74.30 3.58 -20.63
N LYS A 2 73.80 2.63 -19.77
CA LYS A 2 72.72 1.66 -20.12
C LYS A 2 71.46 2.12 -19.45
N ALA A 3 70.44 2.49 -20.24
CA ALA A 3 69.07 2.81 -19.77
C ALA A 3 68.35 1.52 -19.44
N LYS A 4 67.86 1.40 -18.21
CA LYS A 4 66.99 0.32 -17.74
C LYS A 4 65.53 0.75 -17.94
N HIS A 5 64.80 0.02 -18.77
CA HIS A 5 63.35 0.16 -18.91
C HIS A 5 62.66 -0.63 -17.78
N PHE A 6 61.91 0.08 -16.94
CA PHE A 6 60.98 -0.53 -15.98
C PHE A 6 59.64 -0.70 -16.67
N LEU A 7 59.24 -1.96 -16.88
CA LEU A 7 57.88 -2.31 -17.27
C LEU A 7 57.04 -2.42 -16.00
N LEU A 8 56.08 -1.50 -15.78
CA LEU A 8 55.03 -1.63 -14.82
C LEU A 8 53.92 -2.52 -15.42
N ALA A 9 53.74 -3.71 -14.93
CA ALA A 9 52.61 -4.54 -15.24
C ALA A 9 51.47 -4.17 -14.26
N SER A 10 50.44 -3.48 -14.75
CA SER A 10 49.21 -3.21 -14.02
C SER A 10 48.33 -4.43 -14.10
N ALA A 11 48.22 -5.17 -13.02
CA ALA A 11 47.26 -6.26 -12.88
C ALA A 11 45.85 -5.65 -12.59
N LEU A 12 44.97 -5.65 -13.59
CA LEU A 12 43.53 -5.40 -13.42
C LEU A 12 42.93 -6.64 -12.76
N LEU A 13 42.62 -6.55 -11.50
CA LEU A 13 41.75 -7.50 -10.80
C LEU A 13 40.31 -7.20 -11.22
N LEU A 14 39.82 -7.98 -12.18
CA LEU A 14 38.39 -8.06 -12.46
C LEU A 14 37.70 -8.78 -11.29
N TRP A 15 37.08 -8.02 -10.41
CA TRP A 15 36.17 -8.54 -9.41
C TRP A 15 34.83 -8.83 -10.09
N THR A 16 34.65 -10.06 -10.55
CA THR A 16 33.34 -10.57 -10.93
C THR A 16 32.55 -10.85 -9.67
N GLY A 17 31.89 -9.86 -9.16
CA GLY A 17 30.85 -10.04 -8.15
C GLY A 17 29.72 -10.83 -8.79
N VAL A 18 29.60 -12.12 -8.45
CA VAL A 18 28.40 -12.88 -8.72
C VAL A 18 27.32 -12.26 -7.82
N LEU A 19 26.43 -11.47 -8.41
CA LEU A 19 25.16 -11.13 -7.77
C LEU A 19 24.37 -12.43 -7.66
N GLU A 20 24.46 -13.10 -6.51
CA GLU A 20 23.48 -14.12 -6.15
C GLU A 20 22.12 -13.41 -6.06
N ALA A 21 21.28 -13.63 -7.04
CA ALA A 21 19.89 -13.28 -6.95
C ALA A 21 19.32 -14.01 -5.73
N GLN A 22 19.06 -13.27 -4.65
CA GLN A 22 18.32 -13.82 -3.53
C GLN A 22 16.94 -14.21 -4.06
N THR A 23 16.75 -15.51 -4.29
CA THR A 23 15.42 -16.05 -4.55
C THR A 23 14.61 -15.86 -3.28
N TYR A 24 13.70 -14.90 -3.31
CA TYR A 24 12.72 -14.71 -2.25
C TYR A 24 11.86 -15.97 -2.19
N GLN A 25 12.15 -16.82 -1.21
CA GLN A 25 11.27 -17.95 -0.90
C GLN A 25 10.08 -17.38 -0.13
N VAL A 26 8.94 -17.26 -0.81
CA VAL A 26 7.67 -17.07 -0.13
C VAL A 26 7.53 -18.21 0.87
N PRO A 27 7.39 -17.93 2.18
CA PRO A 27 7.11 -18.98 3.14
C PRO A 27 5.76 -19.60 2.77
N VAL A 28 5.76 -20.73 2.11
CA VAL A 28 4.54 -21.51 1.87
C VAL A 28 4.20 -22.20 3.18
N SER A 29 3.67 -21.44 4.13
CA SER A 29 3.30 -21.99 5.44
C SER A 29 1.79 -22.14 5.62
N GLU A 30 0.99 -21.59 4.72
CA GLU A 30 -0.46 -21.75 4.79
C GLU A 30 -0.89 -22.86 3.82
N LYS A 31 -1.43 -23.93 4.42
CA LYS A 31 -2.11 -24.97 3.65
C LYS A 31 -3.28 -24.29 2.92
N MET A 32 -3.20 -24.23 1.59
CA MET A 32 -4.35 -23.77 0.80
C MET A 32 -5.55 -24.62 1.17
N GLN A 33 -6.65 -23.95 1.54
CA GLN A 33 -7.89 -24.67 1.80
C GLN A 33 -8.35 -25.34 0.51
N GLU A 34 -8.75 -26.60 0.62
CA GLU A 34 -9.37 -27.30 -0.49
C GLU A 34 -10.65 -26.57 -0.88
N GLY A 35 -10.72 -26.09 -2.10
CA GLY A 35 -11.88 -25.40 -2.67
C GLY A 35 -12.57 -26.26 -3.71
N GLU A 36 -13.72 -25.77 -4.20
CA GLU A 36 -14.44 -26.41 -5.30
C GLU A 36 -13.67 -26.38 -6.64
N PHE A 37 -12.74 -25.43 -6.77
CA PHE A 37 -12.04 -25.17 -8.03
C PHE A 37 -10.54 -25.40 -7.91
N GLU A 38 -9.98 -26.09 -8.91
CA GLU A 38 -8.54 -26.19 -9.10
C GLU A 38 -7.98 -24.92 -9.75
N PRO A 39 -6.67 -24.58 -9.57
CA PRO A 39 -6.05 -23.39 -10.14
C PRO A 39 -5.74 -23.57 -11.65
N THR A 40 -6.72 -24.02 -12.40
CA THR A 40 -6.68 -24.17 -13.86
C THR A 40 -7.83 -23.44 -14.53
N TRP A 41 -7.62 -22.97 -15.75
CA TRP A 41 -8.68 -22.29 -16.50
C TRP A 41 -9.88 -23.18 -16.76
N GLU A 42 -9.66 -24.49 -17.01
CA GLU A 42 -10.72 -25.47 -17.22
C GLU A 42 -11.63 -25.60 -16.00
N SER A 43 -11.05 -25.60 -14.80
CA SER A 43 -11.82 -25.64 -13.56
C SER A 43 -12.54 -24.33 -13.30
N LEU A 44 -11.84 -23.19 -13.42
CA LEU A 44 -12.38 -21.85 -13.14
C LEU A 44 -13.54 -21.47 -14.10
N GLN A 45 -13.54 -21.95 -15.33
CA GLN A 45 -14.65 -21.73 -16.29
C GLN A 45 -15.98 -22.35 -15.83
N ASN A 46 -15.95 -23.30 -14.90
CA ASN A 46 -17.15 -23.91 -14.33
C ASN A 46 -17.83 -23.02 -13.29
N TYR A 47 -17.19 -21.94 -12.84
CA TYR A 47 -17.77 -21.01 -11.89
C TYR A 47 -19.06 -20.40 -12.44
N LYS A 48 -20.09 -20.43 -11.63
CA LYS A 48 -21.37 -19.80 -11.92
C LYS A 48 -21.67 -18.70 -10.93
N VAL A 49 -21.95 -17.51 -11.44
CA VAL A 49 -22.36 -16.39 -10.60
C VAL A 49 -23.60 -16.78 -9.80
N PRO A 50 -23.58 -16.66 -8.45
CA PRO A 50 -24.72 -16.98 -7.62
C PRO A 50 -25.98 -16.23 -8.02
N GLU A 51 -27.13 -16.92 -7.99
CA GLU A 51 -28.40 -16.32 -8.38
C GLU A 51 -28.79 -15.13 -7.51
N TRP A 52 -28.50 -15.21 -6.20
CA TRP A 52 -28.75 -14.11 -5.28
C TRP A 52 -28.05 -12.83 -5.70
N PHE A 53 -26.79 -12.92 -6.17
CA PHE A 53 -26.03 -11.75 -6.65
C PHE A 53 -26.61 -11.17 -7.93
N ARG A 54 -27.00 -12.04 -8.87
CA ARG A 54 -27.71 -11.61 -10.09
C ARG A 54 -29.01 -10.86 -9.78
N ASN A 55 -29.73 -11.29 -8.75
CA ASN A 55 -31.03 -10.72 -8.39
C ASN A 55 -30.92 -9.49 -7.51
N ALA A 56 -29.82 -9.32 -6.80
CA ALA A 56 -29.57 -8.20 -5.87
C ALA A 56 -29.59 -6.83 -6.57
N LYS A 57 -29.04 -6.71 -7.77
CA LYS A 57 -29.01 -5.52 -8.64
C LYS A 57 -28.34 -4.28 -8.04
N PHE A 58 -28.48 -4.01 -6.73
CA PHE A 58 -27.97 -2.82 -6.06
C PHE A 58 -27.17 -3.19 -4.82
N GLY A 59 -25.89 -2.83 -4.82
CA GLY A 59 -25.01 -2.89 -3.68
C GLY A 59 -24.28 -1.58 -3.46
N ILE A 60 -23.67 -1.41 -2.32
CA ILE A 60 -22.85 -0.24 -2.00
C ILE A 60 -21.45 -0.70 -1.68
N TRP A 61 -20.48 0.09 -2.13
CA TRP A 61 -19.07 -0.09 -1.84
C TRP A 61 -18.54 1.14 -1.11
N ALA A 62 -18.00 0.93 0.10
CA ALA A 62 -17.25 1.95 0.82
C ALA A 62 -15.78 1.90 0.39
N HIS A 63 -15.44 2.64 -0.65
CA HIS A 63 -14.06 2.89 -1.10
C HIS A 63 -13.48 4.04 -0.27
N TRP A 64 -13.07 3.76 0.96
CA TRP A 64 -12.72 4.78 1.94
C TRP A 64 -11.52 4.35 2.80
N GLY A 65 -10.53 5.23 2.92
CA GLY A 65 -9.28 5.02 3.64
C GLY A 65 -8.48 6.33 3.76
N PRO A 66 -7.16 6.26 4.01
CA PRO A 66 -6.30 7.43 4.21
C PRO A 66 -6.31 8.46 3.08
N GLN A 67 -6.64 8.05 1.85
CA GLN A 67 -6.73 8.94 0.70
C GLN A 67 -7.74 10.08 0.91
N CYS A 68 -8.71 9.91 1.81
CA CYS A 68 -9.69 10.95 2.12
C CYS A 68 -9.12 12.11 2.97
N VAL A 69 -7.94 11.98 3.56
CA VAL A 69 -7.32 12.99 4.42
C VAL A 69 -7.00 14.23 3.60
N GLU A 70 -6.29 14.06 2.50
CA GLU A 70 -5.95 15.19 1.62
C GLU A 70 -7.12 15.59 0.71
N GLY A 71 -7.98 14.63 0.33
CA GLY A 71 -9.11 14.89 -0.56
C GLY A 71 -8.71 15.36 -1.96
N SER A 72 -7.48 15.11 -2.37
CA SER A 72 -6.91 15.59 -3.64
C SER A 72 -6.75 14.51 -4.71
N GLY A 73 -7.47 13.41 -4.60
CA GLY A 73 -7.44 12.31 -5.56
C GLY A 73 -7.31 10.95 -4.88
N ASP A 74 -7.84 9.93 -5.54
CA ASP A 74 -7.86 8.58 -5.01
C ASP A 74 -6.45 7.97 -4.90
N TRP A 75 -5.58 8.29 -5.84
CA TRP A 75 -4.19 7.81 -5.89
C TRP A 75 -3.18 8.81 -5.32
N MET A 76 -3.62 9.65 -4.37
CA MET A 76 -2.76 10.69 -3.80
C MET A 76 -1.49 10.13 -3.18
N ALA A 77 -1.53 8.96 -2.53
CA ALA A 77 -0.37 8.33 -1.89
C ALA A 77 0.80 8.04 -2.86
N ARG A 78 0.52 7.93 -4.17
CA ARG A 78 1.52 7.86 -5.23
C ARG A 78 1.77 9.22 -5.87
N SER A 79 0.68 9.94 -6.15
CA SER A 79 0.73 11.13 -7.00
C SER A 79 1.37 12.32 -6.29
N LEU A 80 1.39 12.33 -4.95
CA LEU A 80 2.14 13.31 -4.16
C LEU A 80 3.68 13.23 -4.40
N TYR A 81 4.18 12.13 -4.97
CA TYR A 81 5.58 11.94 -5.35
C TYR A 81 5.85 12.19 -6.84
N LEU A 82 4.85 12.65 -7.59
CA LEU A 82 5.01 13.00 -9.00
C LEU A 82 5.17 14.52 -9.13
N GLU A 83 6.42 14.98 -9.16
CA GLU A 83 6.78 16.41 -9.29
C GLU A 83 5.89 17.12 -10.31
N GLY A 84 5.23 18.20 -9.86
CA GLY A 84 4.39 19.04 -10.71
C GLY A 84 2.97 18.52 -10.98
N SER A 85 2.59 17.33 -10.50
CA SER A 85 1.20 16.85 -10.53
C SER A 85 0.28 17.74 -9.69
N ARG A 86 -1.04 17.60 -9.85
CA ARG A 86 -2.02 18.30 -9.04
C ARG A 86 -1.90 17.90 -7.56
N GLU A 87 -1.77 16.62 -7.30
CA GLU A 87 -1.66 16.04 -5.96
C GLU A 87 -0.35 16.46 -5.29
N TYR A 88 0.78 16.46 -6.02
CA TYR A 88 2.06 16.97 -5.52
C TYR A 88 1.95 18.43 -5.09
N LYS A 89 1.38 19.30 -5.95
CA LYS A 89 1.21 20.74 -5.63
C LYS A 89 0.32 20.94 -4.41
N HIS A 90 -0.80 20.22 -4.35
CA HIS A 90 -1.70 20.24 -3.21
C HIS A 90 -0.99 19.79 -1.93
N HIS A 91 -0.26 18.69 -1.98
CA HIS A 91 0.48 18.16 -0.84
C HIS A 91 1.53 19.14 -0.33
N VAL A 92 2.38 19.67 -1.24
CA VAL A 92 3.41 20.65 -0.87
C VAL A 92 2.81 21.92 -0.24
N GLU A 93 1.69 22.41 -0.77
CA GLU A 93 1.02 23.61 -0.26
C GLU A 93 0.45 23.42 1.15
N HIS A 94 -0.10 22.23 1.46
CA HIS A 94 -0.88 22.01 2.69
C HIS A 94 -0.12 21.24 3.77
N TYR A 95 0.82 20.37 3.39
CA TYR A 95 1.49 19.46 4.31
C TYR A 95 3.01 19.60 4.31
N GLY A 96 3.61 20.04 3.21
CA GLY A 96 5.04 20.19 3.04
C GLY A 96 5.63 19.31 1.93
N HIS A 97 6.94 19.43 1.74
CA HIS A 97 7.62 18.71 0.66
C HIS A 97 7.73 17.20 0.99
N PRO A 98 7.56 16.27 -0.02
CA PRO A 98 7.59 14.83 0.21
C PRO A 98 8.90 14.25 0.76
N SER A 99 9.99 15.03 0.78
CA SER A 99 11.22 14.64 1.48
C SER A 99 11.17 14.86 3.00
N GLU A 100 10.19 15.60 3.50
CA GLU A 100 10.02 15.97 4.91
C GLU A 100 8.71 15.39 5.48
N VAL A 101 7.64 15.52 4.71
CA VAL A 101 6.31 15.01 5.05
C VAL A 101 5.82 14.21 3.85
N GLY A 102 5.78 12.91 3.96
CA GLY A 102 5.29 12.04 2.91
C GLY A 102 4.03 11.28 3.31
N PHE A 103 3.65 10.27 2.53
CA PHE A 103 2.39 9.55 2.77
C PHE A 103 2.33 8.91 4.17
N LYS A 104 3.44 8.37 4.68
CA LYS A 104 3.46 7.82 6.05
C LYS A 104 2.98 8.83 7.10
N ASP A 105 3.27 10.13 6.89
CA ASP A 105 2.91 11.20 7.81
C ASP A 105 1.45 11.62 7.69
N ILE A 106 0.77 11.25 6.59
CA ILE A 106 -0.67 11.42 6.39
C ILE A 106 -1.47 10.37 7.17
N LEU A 107 -0.94 9.16 7.35
CA LEU A 107 -1.63 8.06 8.03
C LEU A 107 -2.10 8.41 9.46
N PRO A 108 -1.31 9.07 10.32
CA PRO A 108 -1.77 9.52 11.63
C PRO A 108 -2.93 10.52 11.60
N LEU A 109 -3.14 11.21 10.49
CA LEU A 109 -4.21 12.19 10.32
C LEU A 109 -5.55 11.55 9.95
N PHE A 110 -5.52 10.31 9.47
CA PHE A 110 -6.73 9.52 9.24
C PHE A 110 -7.32 9.06 10.59
N LYS A 111 -8.20 9.86 11.18
CA LYS A 111 -8.75 9.60 12.54
C LYS A 111 -10.03 8.80 12.57
N ALA A 112 -10.81 8.82 11.50
CA ALA A 112 -12.13 8.18 11.45
C ALA A 112 -13.05 8.55 12.64
N GLU A 113 -13.02 9.82 13.10
CA GLU A 113 -13.73 10.27 14.30
C GLU A 113 -15.24 10.24 14.15
N LYS A 114 -15.72 10.53 12.93
CA LYS A 114 -17.15 10.58 12.61
C LYS A 114 -17.66 9.29 11.99
N TRP A 115 -16.81 8.27 11.90
CA TRP A 115 -17.16 6.99 11.31
C TRP A 115 -18.07 6.20 12.27
N ASP A 116 -19.29 5.97 11.82
CA ASP A 116 -20.32 5.19 12.50
C ASP A 116 -20.83 4.11 11.52
N PRO A 117 -20.22 2.92 11.53
CA PRO A 117 -20.58 1.88 10.57
C PRO A 117 -22.00 1.37 10.74
N ASP A 118 -22.51 1.27 11.98
CA ASP A 118 -23.86 0.80 12.25
C ASP A 118 -24.90 1.74 11.62
N LYS A 119 -24.73 3.04 11.80
CA LYS A 119 -25.61 4.06 11.21
C LYS A 119 -25.53 4.08 9.68
N LEU A 120 -24.34 4.00 9.13
CA LEU A 120 -24.14 4.03 7.68
C LEU A 120 -24.72 2.81 7.00
N VAL A 121 -24.42 1.61 7.49
CA VAL A 121 -24.90 0.35 6.87
C VAL A 121 -26.41 0.20 7.04
N SER A 122 -26.97 0.63 8.18
CA SER A 122 -28.42 0.70 8.39
C SER A 122 -29.08 1.63 7.35
N PHE A 123 -28.47 2.77 7.08
CA PHE A 123 -28.94 3.69 6.03
C PHE A 123 -28.85 3.04 4.65
N TYR A 124 -27.75 2.35 4.33
CA TYR A 124 -27.59 1.64 3.05
C TYR A 124 -28.67 0.58 2.85
N LYS A 125 -28.97 -0.20 3.90
CA LYS A 125 -30.07 -1.15 3.87
C LYS A 125 -31.42 -0.47 3.62
N LYS A 126 -31.67 0.64 4.31
CA LYS A 126 -32.93 1.43 4.19
C LYS A 126 -33.14 1.95 2.78
N ILE A 127 -32.11 2.35 2.07
CA ILE A 127 -32.21 2.83 0.69
C ILE A 127 -32.21 1.72 -0.37
N GLY A 128 -32.22 0.44 0.06
CA GLY A 128 -32.41 -0.70 -0.81
C GLY A 128 -31.17 -1.51 -1.17
N ALA A 129 -30.00 -1.24 -0.54
CA ALA A 129 -28.81 -2.06 -0.77
C ALA A 129 -29.08 -3.52 -0.38
N GLN A 130 -28.65 -4.43 -1.24
CA GLN A 130 -28.80 -5.88 -1.06
C GLN A 130 -27.49 -6.55 -0.67
N TYR A 131 -26.34 -5.87 -0.81
CA TYR A 131 -25.01 -6.29 -0.36
C TYR A 131 -24.14 -5.07 -0.13
N PHE A 132 -23.05 -5.26 0.59
CA PHE A 132 -22.13 -4.20 0.96
C PHE A 132 -20.68 -4.68 0.80
N PHE A 133 -19.84 -3.85 0.22
CA PHE A 133 -18.39 -4.05 0.15
C PHE A 133 -17.67 -2.95 0.89
N ALA A 134 -16.57 -3.30 1.55
CA ALA A 134 -15.63 -2.33 2.12
C ALA A 134 -14.24 -2.54 1.55
N LEU A 135 -13.47 -1.45 1.50
CA LEU A 135 -12.05 -1.50 1.21
C LEU A 135 -11.31 -2.12 2.40
N GLY A 136 -10.51 -3.16 2.14
CA GLY A 136 -9.58 -3.72 3.12
C GLY A 136 -8.20 -3.07 3.00
N ASN A 137 -7.72 -2.92 1.77
CA ASN A 137 -6.42 -2.33 1.47
C ASN A 137 -6.48 -1.64 0.11
N HIS A 138 -5.93 -0.42 0.03
CA HIS A 138 -5.75 0.29 -1.23
C HIS A 138 -4.34 0.05 -1.80
N HIS A 139 -4.03 0.60 -2.96
CA HIS A 139 -2.66 0.60 -3.51
C HIS A 139 -1.63 1.23 -2.57
N ASP A 140 -2.09 1.98 -1.56
CA ASP A 140 -1.27 2.64 -0.55
C ASP A 140 -0.64 1.69 0.48
N ASN A 141 -0.93 0.40 0.38
CA ASN A 141 -0.37 -0.65 1.23
C ASN A 141 -0.63 -0.46 2.74
N TYR A 142 -1.70 0.29 3.07
CA TYR A 142 -2.16 0.47 4.44
C TYR A 142 -3.39 -0.39 4.71
N ASP A 143 -3.28 -1.30 5.67
CA ASP A 143 -4.34 -2.24 6.00
C ASP A 143 -5.40 -1.61 6.90
N LEU A 144 -6.66 -1.74 6.54
CA LEU A 144 -7.79 -1.20 7.31
C LEU A 144 -8.32 -2.16 8.37
N TRP A 145 -7.52 -3.16 8.76
CA TRP A 145 -7.83 -4.16 9.81
C TRP A 145 -6.62 -4.43 10.70
N ASP A 146 -6.77 -5.24 11.74
CA ASP A 146 -5.70 -5.71 12.63
C ASP A 146 -4.84 -6.76 11.92
N SER A 147 -4.01 -6.31 11.00
CA SER A 147 -3.16 -7.15 10.17
C SER A 147 -1.95 -7.67 10.95
N GLN A 148 -1.72 -8.99 10.86
CA GLN A 148 -0.52 -9.63 11.39
C GLN A 148 0.69 -9.49 10.44
N TYR A 149 0.46 -9.17 9.17
CA TYR A 149 1.48 -9.13 8.13
C TYR A 149 1.95 -7.72 7.79
N GLN A 150 1.10 -6.72 8.01
CA GLN A 150 1.38 -5.31 7.75
C GLN A 150 1.27 -4.49 9.04
N GLU A 151 2.40 -3.97 9.52
CA GLU A 151 2.44 -3.12 10.71
C GLU A 151 1.83 -1.72 10.47
N TRP A 152 1.81 -1.28 9.20
CA TRP A 152 1.14 -0.05 8.77
C TRP A 152 -0.35 -0.32 8.56
N ASN A 153 -1.11 -0.30 9.65
CA ASN A 153 -2.53 -0.62 9.65
C ASN A 153 -3.35 0.30 10.56
N SER A 154 -4.66 0.25 10.41
CA SER A 154 -5.61 1.15 11.09
C SER A 154 -5.72 0.95 12.61
N VAL A 155 -5.27 -0.19 13.13
CA VAL A 155 -5.19 -0.45 14.57
C VAL A 155 -3.92 0.17 15.16
N ASN A 156 -2.82 0.10 14.43
CA ASN A 156 -1.52 0.59 14.90
C ASN A 156 -1.31 2.08 14.65
N ILE A 157 -1.87 2.65 13.57
CA ILE A 157 -1.63 4.04 13.17
C ILE A 157 -2.97 4.66 12.75
N GLY A 158 -3.14 5.95 12.99
CA GLY A 158 -4.32 6.69 12.59
C GLY A 158 -5.53 6.45 13.51
N PRO A 159 -6.62 5.77 13.06
CA PRO A 159 -7.87 5.67 13.82
C PRO A 159 -7.79 4.82 15.08
N LYS A 160 -6.78 3.98 15.21
CA LYS A 160 -6.65 3.01 16.32
C LYS A 160 -7.89 2.11 16.45
N LYS A 161 -8.41 1.68 15.30
CA LYS A 161 -9.63 0.86 15.17
C LYS A 161 -9.46 -0.15 14.07
N ASP A 162 -10.05 -1.32 14.24
CA ASP A 162 -10.27 -2.26 13.14
C ASP A 162 -11.48 -1.79 12.32
N ILE A 163 -11.19 -1.04 11.26
CA ILE A 163 -12.21 -0.47 10.39
C ILE A 163 -12.97 -1.57 9.65
N LEU A 164 -12.24 -2.58 9.18
CA LEU A 164 -12.84 -3.66 8.41
C LEU A 164 -13.78 -4.53 9.27
N ALA A 165 -13.37 -4.87 10.50
CA ALA A 165 -14.22 -5.58 11.45
C ALA A 165 -15.49 -4.79 11.77
N GLY A 166 -15.39 -3.49 11.98
CA GLY A 166 -16.56 -2.64 12.23
C GLY A 166 -17.56 -2.64 11.07
N TRP A 167 -17.08 -2.58 9.81
CA TRP A 167 -17.93 -2.72 8.64
C TRP A 167 -18.59 -4.09 8.55
N ALA A 168 -17.84 -5.18 8.82
CA ALA A 168 -18.34 -6.54 8.77
C ALA A 168 -19.45 -6.77 9.81
N GLU A 169 -19.24 -6.30 11.05
CA GLU A 169 -20.25 -6.37 12.12
C GLU A 169 -21.51 -5.61 11.75
N ALA A 170 -21.38 -4.40 11.24
CA ALA A 170 -22.52 -3.59 10.81
C ALA A 170 -23.30 -4.24 9.66
N ALA A 171 -22.60 -4.81 8.68
CA ALA A 171 -23.23 -5.56 7.59
C ALA A 171 -24.01 -6.77 8.13
N LYS A 172 -23.40 -7.54 9.04
CA LYS A 172 -24.03 -8.69 9.69
C LYS A 172 -25.29 -8.30 10.46
N LYS A 173 -25.24 -7.22 11.26
CA LYS A 173 -26.41 -6.70 12.01
C LYS A 173 -27.57 -6.32 11.09
N ASN A 174 -27.29 -5.84 9.89
CA ASN A 174 -28.28 -5.41 8.92
C ASN A 174 -28.67 -6.52 7.90
N GLY A 175 -28.15 -7.75 8.05
CA GLY A 175 -28.44 -8.87 7.15
C GLY A 175 -28.02 -8.61 5.71
N LEU A 176 -26.91 -7.90 5.51
CA LEU A 176 -26.29 -7.68 4.19
C LEU A 176 -25.13 -8.65 3.97
N PRO A 177 -25.10 -9.39 2.87
CA PRO A 177 -23.88 -10.04 2.41
C PRO A 177 -22.73 -9.02 2.37
N PHE A 178 -21.57 -9.42 2.91
CA PHE A 178 -20.39 -8.55 3.02
C PHE A 178 -19.24 -9.06 2.16
N GLY A 179 -18.61 -8.17 1.46
CA GLY A 179 -17.41 -8.43 0.68
C GLY A 179 -16.30 -7.43 1.00
N ILE A 180 -15.08 -7.80 0.65
CA ILE A 180 -13.88 -7.00 0.89
C ILE A 180 -13.16 -6.83 -0.44
N SER A 181 -12.69 -5.61 -0.72
CA SER A 181 -11.82 -5.32 -1.87
C SER A 181 -10.39 -5.06 -1.43
N PHE A 182 -9.46 -5.60 -2.20
CA PHE A 182 -8.02 -5.42 -2.01
C PHE A 182 -7.40 -4.92 -3.31
N HIS A 183 -6.42 -4.01 -3.19
CA HIS A 183 -5.69 -3.40 -4.30
C HIS A 183 -4.17 -3.59 -4.14
N ALA A 184 -3.73 -4.67 -3.51
CA ALA A 184 -2.32 -4.90 -3.17
C ALA A 184 -1.50 -5.59 -4.28
N ASP A 185 -2.09 -5.84 -5.44
CA ASP A 185 -1.52 -6.64 -6.54
C ASP A 185 -0.27 -6.04 -7.19
N HIS A 186 -0.02 -4.74 -7.05
CA HIS A 186 1.15 -4.06 -7.60
C HIS A 186 1.68 -2.91 -6.73
N ALA A 187 1.56 -3.04 -5.40
CA ALA A 187 1.93 -1.98 -4.46
C ALA A 187 3.35 -1.45 -4.67
N TRP A 188 4.35 -2.30 -4.84
CA TRP A 188 5.75 -1.89 -4.99
C TRP A 188 6.02 -1.06 -6.25
N SER A 189 5.50 -1.45 -7.41
CA SER A 189 5.67 -0.68 -8.66
C SER A 189 4.87 0.63 -8.61
N TRP A 190 3.77 0.62 -7.89
CA TRP A 190 2.94 1.78 -7.72
C TRP A 190 3.63 2.85 -6.87
N TYR A 191 4.42 2.44 -5.86
CA TYR A 191 5.20 3.34 -5.00
C TYR A 191 6.58 3.70 -5.53
N GLU A 192 6.99 3.23 -6.70
CA GLU A 192 8.31 3.57 -7.25
C GLU A 192 8.60 5.09 -7.26
N PRO A 193 7.63 6.00 -7.55
CA PRO A 193 7.89 7.44 -7.46
C PRO A 193 8.33 7.94 -6.08
N ALA A 194 7.94 7.29 -5.00
CA ALA A 194 8.37 7.66 -3.65
C ALA A 194 9.87 7.42 -3.40
N GLN A 195 10.54 6.68 -4.29
CA GLN A 195 11.98 6.43 -4.24
C GLN A 195 12.79 7.48 -5.01
N ARG A 196 12.13 8.48 -5.58
CA ARG A 196 12.74 9.51 -6.40
C ARG A 196 13.02 10.80 -5.60
N TYR A 197 13.22 11.85 -6.32
CA TYR A 197 13.46 13.22 -5.86
C TYR A 197 12.95 14.21 -6.90
N ASP A 198 12.78 15.47 -6.52
CA ASP A 198 12.51 16.54 -7.46
C ASP A 198 13.72 16.82 -8.36
N ARG A 199 13.43 17.10 -9.62
CA ARG A 199 14.44 17.51 -10.60
C ARG A 199 14.67 19.02 -10.61
N HIS A 200 13.72 19.79 -10.08
CA HIS A 200 13.73 21.25 -10.13
C HIS A 200 13.39 21.84 -8.75
N GLY A 201 13.71 23.13 -8.58
CA GLY A 201 13.38 23.88 -7.37
C GLY A 201 14.40 23.74 -6.23
N GLU A 202 14.04 24.27 -5.07
CA GLU A 202 14.95 24.35 -3.90
C GLU A 202 15.30 22.98 -3.31
N LYS A 203 14.43 22.01 -3.47
CA LYS A 203 14.61 20.63 -2.97
C LYS A 203 15.11 19.66 -4.05
N ALA A 204 15.57 20.17 -5.22
CA ALA A 204 16.07 19.32 -6.29
C ALA A 204 17.18 18.38 -5.81
N GLY A 205 17.06 17.09 -6.12
CA GLY A 205 18.01 16.06 -5.72
C GLY A 205 17.89 15.58 -4.28
N VAL A 206 16.95 16.12 -3.48
CA VAL A 206 16.69 15.63 -2.12
C VAL A 206 15.74 14.43 -2.20
N PRO A 207 16.16 13.23 -1.78
CA PRO A 207 15.31 12.04 -1.84
C PRO A 207 13.99 12.22 -1.09
N TYR A 208 12.91 11.70 -1.64
CA TYR A 208 11.64 11.63 -0.95
C TYR A 208 11.68 10.63 0.23
N ASP A 209 10.70 10.71 1.12
CA ASP A 209 10.63 9.90 2.33
C ASP A 209 10.45 8.40 2.10
N GLY A 210 10.06 7.99 0.91
CA GLY A 210 10.04 6.59 0.50
C GLY A 210 11.40 5.91 0.49
N CYS A 211 12.49 6.69 0.51
CA CYS A 211 13.85 6.17 0.64
C CYS A 211 14.27 5.91 2.10
N LEU A 212 13.47 6.34 3.09
CA LEU A 212 13.79 6.18 4.51
C LEU A 212 13.75 4.71 4.94
N THR A 213 14.61 4.37 5.88
CA THR A 213 14.70 3.06 6.50
C THR A 213 14.21 3.08 7.95
N LYS A 214 14.08 1.93 8.58
CA LYS A 214 13.66 1.83 9.98
C LYS A 214 14.56 2.62 10.93
N GLU A 215 15.87 2.68 10.66
CA GLU A 215 16.87 3.38 11.46
C GLU A 215 16.65 4.89 11.47
N ASP A 216 16.12 5.45 10.38
CA ASP A 216 15.79 6.88 10.26
C ASP A 216 14.64 7.30 11.17
N GLY A 217 13.89 6.33 11.72
CA GLY A 217 12.79 6.53 12.65
C GLY A 217 13.17 6.87 14.08
N LYS A 218 14.43 6.73 14.43
CA LYS A 218 14.88 6.94 15.82
C LYS A 218 14.55 8.36 16.32
N GLY A 219 13.79 8.44 17.41
CA GLY A 219 13.31 9.70 17.98
C GLY A 219 12.17 10.36 17.21
N LYS A 220 11.60 9.71 16.19
CA LYS A 220 10.45 10.20 15.44
C LYS A 220 9.17 9.47 15.85
N TRP A 221 8.01 9.98 15.44
CA TRP A 221 6.71 9.38 15.76
C TRP A 221 6.54 7.95 15.25
N TRP A 222 7.28 7.59 14.19
CA TRP A 222 7.25 6.27 13.55
C TRP A 222 8.43 5.37 13.96
N GLU A 223 9.09 5.69 15.08
CA GLU A 223 10.15 4.83 15.64
C GLU A 223 9.63 3.41 15.85
N GLY A 224 10.39 2.43 15.35
CA GLY A 224 10.00 1.02 15.39
C GLY A 224 9.29 0.50 14.14
N TYR A 225 8.69 1.37 13.34
CA TYR A 225 8.10 1.02 12.05
C TYR A 225 9.13 1.09 10.92
N ASP A 226 9.01 0.20 9.95
CA ASP A 226 9.86 0.20 8.76
C ASP A 226 9.11 0.83 7.57
N PRO A 227 9.51 2.03 7.09
CA PRO A 227 8.89 2.65 5.92
C PRO A 227 8.97 1.78 4.68
N GLN A 228 9.99 0.91 4.55
CA GLN A 228 10.14 0.03 3.40
C GLN A 228 9.03 -1.03 3.32
N LYS A 229 8.39 -1.36 4.44
CA LYS A 229 7.20 -2.22 4.44
C LYS A 229 5.96 -1.49 3.91
N LEU A 230 5.84 -0.18 4.15
CA LEU A 230 4.77 0.64 3.58
C LEU A 230 5.00 0.87 2.08
N TYR A 231 6.19 1.35 1.73
CA TYR A 231 6.55 1.71 0.36
C TYR A 231 6.95 0.51 -0.51
N ALA A 232 6.93 -0.69 0.06
CA ALA A 232 7.11 -1.98 -0.62
C ALA A 232 8.41 -2.09 -1.45
N GLN A 233 9.53 -1.53 -0.96
CA GLN A 233 10.80 -1.50 -1.69
C GLN A 233 11.75 -2.66 -1.36
N ASN A 234 11.43 -3.47 -0.36
CA ASN A 234 12.23 -4.65 -0.01
C ASN A 234 12.03 -5.82 -0.98
N HIS A 235 11.38 -5.59 -2.12
CA HIS A 235 11.29 -6.59 -3.17
C HIS A 235 12.51 -6.52 -4.08
N PRO A 236 13.11 -7.66 -4.43
CA PRO A 236 14.09 -7.67 -5.50
C PRO A 236 13.39 -7.15 -6.76
N LEU A 237 13.92 -6.08 -7.34
CA LEU A 237 13.47 -5.62 -8.65
C LEU A 237 13.59 -6.82 -9.58
N SER A 238 12.49 -7.26 -10.15
CA SER A 238 12.54 -8.19 -11.27
C SER A 238 13.32 -7.50 -12.37
N ALA A 239 14.51 -8.02 -12.63
CA ALA A 239 15.36 -7.56 -13.72
C ALA A 239 14.65 -7.66 -15.07
#